data_35e20d12faefb7ac2b94afe6541df900
#
_entry.id   35e20d12faefb7ac2b94afe6541df900
#
_cell.length_a   1.000
_cell.length_b   1.000
_cell.length_c   1.000
_cell.angle_alpha   90.00
_cell.angle_beta   90.00
_cell.angle_gamma   90.00
#
_symmetry.space_group_name_H-M   'P 1'
#
loop_
_entity.id
_entity.type
_entity.pdbx_description
1 polymer ?
#
loop_
_entity_poly.entity_id
_entity_poly.type
_entity_poly.pdbx_seq_one_letter_code
_entity_poly.pdbx_strand_id
1 'polypeptide(L)'
;DSGADNLIVGSGSASTGLTIFSGTTGYGSIHFADANSSPANYVGYVNYNHSTNSMQFATNSTERMRITSSGSVGIGVVPEAWSSLYGTKALQVGAQASLSDINGDLHLSSNAYYDATNARWEYINADYATKYTQVDGVHQWLTAASGTADAAITWSESMRISAGNLLVGQTTGTIFNSSSV
;
A
#
# COMPACT_ATOMS: atom_id res chain seq x y z
N ASP A 1 13.88 31.63 7.35
CA ASP A 1 15.15 30.90 7.13
C ASP A 1 15.92 31.58 6.02
N SER A 2 17.08 32.15 6.34
CA SER A 2 17.90 32.99 5.43
C SER A 2 18.50 32.24 4.23
N GLY A 3 18.18 30.98 4.02
CA GLY A 3 18.73 30.14 2.95
C GLY A 3 17.73 29.63 1.92
N ALA A 4 16.42 29.98 2.00
CA ALA A 4 15.38 29.35 1.19
C ALA A 4 14.54 30.31 0.33
N ASP A 5 15.00 31.52 0.08
CA ASP A 5 14.23 32.64 -0.52
C ASP A 5 14.59 32.96 -1.99
N ASN A 6 15.24 32.03 -2.70
CA ASN A 6 15.62 32.24 -4.11
C ASN A 6 14.47 32.07 -5.11
N LEU A 7 13.34 31.47 -4.71
CA LEU A 7 12.13 31.38 -5.50
C LEU A 7 10.90 31.50 -4.61
N ILE A 8 10.14 32.58 -4.73
CA ILE A 8 8.86 32.76 -4.05
C ILE A 8 7.76 32.73 -5.11
N VAL A 9 6.75 31.84 -4.93
CA VAL A 9 5.58 31.76 -5.80
C VAL A 9 4.36 32.21 -5.01
N GLY A 10 3.82 33.39 -5.37
CA GLY A 10 2.59 33.92 -4.79
C GLY A 10 2.73 35.20 -3.98
N SER A 11 1.59 35.85 -3.72
CA SER A 11 1.47 37.11 -2.99
C SER A 11 0.83 36.97 -1.60
N GLY A 12 0.40 35.77 -1.21
CA GLY A 12 -0.27 35.51 0.08
C GLY A 12 -1.75 35.88 0.15
N SER A 13 -2.37 36.37 -0.94
CA SER A 13 -3.75 36.88 -0.95
C SER A 13 -4.75 36.03 -1.76
N ALA A 14 -4.28 35.04 -2.51
CA ALA A 14 -5.11 34.15 -3.34
C ALA A 14 -4.42 32.81 -3.54
N SER A 15 -5.12 31.85 -4.17
CA SER A 15 -4.50 30.58 -4.58
C SER A 15 -3.38 30.85 -5.58
N THR A 16 -2.22 30.26 -5.34
CA THR A 16 -1.03 30.39 -6.20
C THR A 16 -0.46 29.01 -6.47
N GLY A 17 0.34 28.85 -7.53
CA GLY A 17 0.86 27.54 -7.88
C GLY A 17 2.02 27.59 -8.86
N LEU A 18 2.72 26.48 -8.98
CA LEU A 18 3.71 26.19 -10.00
C LEU A 18 3.18 25.05 -10.87
N THR A 19 3.12 25.23 -12.18
CA THR A 19 2.80 24.17 -13.13
C THR A 19 4.08 23.66 -13.78
N ILE A 20 4.35 22.35 -13.63
CA ILE A 20 5.40 21.65 -14.36
C ILE A 20 4.74 20.98 -15.56
N PHE A 21 4.96 21.53 -16.75
CA PHE A 21 4.38 21.01 -17.99
C PHE A 21 5.37 20.07 -18.69
N SER A 22 4.96 18.83 -18.94
CA SER A 22 5.75 17.83 -19.66
C SER A 22 4.88 17.01 -20.62
N GLY A 23 5.50 16.25 -21.53
CA GLY A 23 4.78 15.42 -22.48
C GLY A 23 4.08 14.23 -21.82
N THR A 24 3.10 13.65 -22.50
CA THR A 24 2.21 12.58 -22.01
C THR A 24 2.91 11.26 -21.64
N THR A 25 4.18 11.09 -22.03
CA THR A 25 5.00 9.92 -21.72
C THR A 25 6.26 10.26 -20.91
N GLY A 26 6.44 11.55 -20.60
CA GLY A 26 7.60 12.05 -19.85
C GLY A 26 7.35 12.13 -18.34
N TYR A 27 8.32 12.73 -17.66
CA TYR A 27 8.23 13.05 -16.24
C TYR A 27 8.07 14.55 -16.03
N GLY A 28 7.17 14.95 -15.15
CA GLY A 28 7.18 16.25 -14.49
C GLY A 28 7.97 16.11 -13.18
N SER A 29 9.07 16.87 -13.01
CA SER A 29 10.05 16.58 -11.95
C SER A 29 10.44 17.81 -11.13
N ILE A 30 10.60 17.60 -9.81
CA ILE A 30 11.35 18.48 -8.92
C ILE A 30 12.56 17.67 -8.45
N HIS A 31 13.77 18.13 -8.75
CA HIS A 31 15.01 17.46 -8.37
C HIS A 31 15.74 18.20 -7.25
N PHE A 32 16.33 17.44 -6.33
CA PHE A 32 17.29 17.91 -5.33
C PHE A 32 18.66 17.38 -5.74
N ALA A 33 19.61 18.28 -5.99
CA ALA A 33 20.89 17.97 -6.63
C ALA A 33 22.06 18.41 -5.76
N ASP A 34 23.13 17.62 -5.75
CA ASP A 34 24.42 17.97 -5.14
C ASP A 34 25.43 18.48 -6.17
N ALA A 35 25.25 18.12 -7.44
CA ALA A 35 26.08 18.54 -8.57
C ALA A 35 25.29 18.52 -9.89
N ASN A 36 25.89 19.01 -10.97
CA ASN A 36 25.25 19.13 -12.29
C ASN A 36 25.40 17.86 -13.15
N SER A 37 25.98 16.79 -12.65
CA SER A 37 26.21 15.54 -13.39
C SER A 37 25.51 14.35 -12.74
N SER A 38 25.07 13.39 -13.57
CA SER A 38 24.43 12.14 -13.10
C SER A 38 25.39 11.29 -12.27
N PRO A 39 24.92 10.63 -11.16
CA PRO A 39 23.57 10.71 -10.60
C PRO A 39 23.35 11.87 -9.61
N ALA A 40 24.35 12.71 -9.34
CA ALA A 40 24.28 13.77 -8.33
C ALA A 40 23.29 14.90 -8.68
N ASN A 41 22.83 14.98 -9.93
CA ASN A 41 21.82 15.95 -10.37
C ASN A 41 20.36 15.52 -10.05
N TYR A 42 20.13 14.36 -9.40
CA TYR A 42 18.82 13.88 -8.96
C TYR A 42 18.90 12.97 -7.72
N VAL A 43 19.76 13.31 -6.76
CA VAL A 43 19.90 12.52 -5.51
C VAL A 43 18.61 12.42 -4.71
N GLY A 44 17.74 13.43 -4.81
CA GLY A 44 16.37 13.39 -4.36
C GLY A 44 15.43 13.87 -5.45
N TYR A 45 14.21 13.34 -5.49
CA TYR A 45 13.20 13.86 -6.42
C TYR A 45 11.77 13.63 -5.98
N VAL A 46 10.88 14.48 -6.49
CA VAL A 46 9.43 14.26 -6.58
C VAL A 46 9.10 14.29 -8.07
N ASN A 47 8.65 13.14 -8.58
CA ASN A 47 8.32 12.96 -9.99
C ASN A 47 6.86 12.58 -10.19
N TYR A 48 6.23 13.11 -11.23
CA TYR A 48 5.03 12.55 -11.81
C TYR A 48 5.37 11.87 -13.13
N ASN A 49 5.15 10.57 -13.21
CA ASN A 49 5.36 9.78 -14.43
C ASN A 49 4.04 9.75 -15.22
N HIS A 50 3.99 10.46 -16.35
CA HIS A 50 2.79 10.54 -17.18
C HIS A 50 2.47 9.23 -17.90
N SER A 51 3.46 8.37 -18.20
CA SER A 51 3.20 7.10 -18.89
C SER A 51 2.47 6.08 -18.01
N THR A 52 2.68 6.13 -16.70
CA THR A 52 2.05 5.23 -15.72
C THR A 52 1.05 5.94 -14.82
N ASN A 53 0.91 7.26 -14.95
CA ASN A 53 0.11 8.13 -14.07
C ASN A 53 0.41 7.90 -12.59
N SER A 54 1.71 7.87 -12.22
CA SER A 54 2.16 7.62 -10.86
C SER A 54 3.00 8.78 -10.30
N MET A 55 2.83 9.05 -9.00
CA MET A 55 3.69 9.95 -8.25
C MET A 55 4.81 9.15 -7.58
N GLN A 56 6.06 9.64 -7.66
CA GLN A 56 7.25 8.96 -7.14
C GLN A 56 8.07 9.89 -6.27
N PHE A 57 8.61 9.35 -5.17
CA PHE A 57 9.47 10.06 -4.23
C PHE A 57 10.77 9.28 -4.06
N ALA A 58 11.90 9.98 -4.14
CA ALA A 58 13.21 9.35 -4.06
C ALA A 58 14.16 10.04 -3.09
N THR A 59 15.06 9.25 -2.52
CA THR A 59 16.24 9.68 -1.80
C THR A 59 17.44 8.82 -2.21
N ASN A 60 18.64 9.42 -2.21
CA ASN A 60 19.87 8.75 -2.63
C ASN A 60 19.71 8.08 -4.01
N SER A 61 19.16 8.82 -4.97
CA SER A 61 18.87 8.41 -6.36
C SER A 61 18.02 7.14 -6.49
N THR A 62 17.32 6.73 -5.43
CA THR A 62 16.51 5.51 -5.38
C THR A 62 15.07 5.86 -4.98
N GLU A 63 14.10 5.37 -5.74
CA GLU A 63 12.68 5.50 -5.39
C GLU A 63 12.41 4.84 -4.03
N ARG A 64 11.75 5.55 -3.12
CA ARG A 64 11.39 5.10 -1.78
C ARG A 64 9.91 4.94 -1.58
N MET A 65 9.12 5.72 -2.31
CA MET A 65 7.66 5.69 -2.21
C MET A 65 7.06 5.96 -3.58
N ARG A 66 5.93 5.31 -3.85
CA ARG A 66 5.12 5.52 -5.04
C ARG A 66 3.64 5.55 -4.69
N ILE A 67 2.89 6.43 -5.37
CA ILE A 67 1.43 6.37 -5.46
C ILE A 67 1.09 5.96 -6.88
N THR A 68 0.40 4.85 -7.06
CA THR A 68 -0.01 4.35 -8.39
C THR A 68 -1.22 5.12 -8.93
N SER A 69 -1.53 4.94 -10.22
CA SER A 69 -2.74 5.51 -10.85
C SER A 69 -4.05 5.02 -10.19
N SER A 70 -4.05 3.83 -9.59
CA SER A 70 -5.19 3.30 -8.83
C SER A 70 -5.30 3.89 -7.41
N GLY A 71 -4.28 4.64 -6.94
CA GLY A 71 -4.22 5.25 -5.61
C GLY A 71 -3.63 4.34 -4.53
N SER A 72 -3.09 3.17 -4.86
CA SER A 72 -2.33 2.36 -3.92
C SER A 72 -0.93 2.95 -3.70
N VAL A 73 -0.40 2.80 -2.48
CA VAL A 73 0.89 3.34 -2.07
C VAL A 73 1.88 2.22 -1.84
N GLY A 74 3.08 2.33 -2.41
CA GLY A 74 4.22 1.46 -2.13
C GLY A 74 5.31 2.21 -1.39
N ILE A 75 5.85 1.61 -0.34
CA ILE A 75 7.05 2.08 0.36
C ILE A 75 8.15 1.03 0.19
N GLY A 76 9.22 1.39 -0.53
CA GLY A 76 10.32 0.49 -0.86
C GLY A 76 9.95 -0.61 -1.87
N VAL A 77 8.80 -0.48 -2.54
CA VAL A 77 8.27 -1.43 -3.51
C VAL A 77 7.37 -0.73 -4.52
N VAL A 78 7.28 -1.26 -5.73
CA VAL A 78 6.16 -0.99 -6.63
C VAL A 78 5.00 -1.87 -6.16
N PRO A 79 3.85 -1.30 -5.77
CA PRO A 79 2.72 -2.11 -5.30
C PRO A 79 2.30 -3.16 -6.33
N GLU A 80 1.85 -4.30 -5.85
CA GLU A 80 1.17 -5.30 -6.67
C GLU A 80 -0.05 -4.71 -7.39
N ALA A 81 -0.57 -5.43 -8.37
CA ALA A 81 -1.78 -5.03 -9.10
C ALA A 81 -3.04 -5.25 -8.23
N TRP A 82 -3.15 -4.46 -7.16
CA TRP A 82 -4.30 -4.50 -6.25
C TRP A 82 -5.61 -4.24 -7.00
N SER A 83 -6.62 -5.03 -6.71
CA SER A 83 -7.94 -4.89 -7.32
C SER A 83 -8.51 -3.49 -7.12
N SER A 84 -9.08 -2.92 -8.17
CA SER A 84 -9.87 -1.69 -8.08
C SER A 84 -11.34 -1.94 -7.74
N LEU A 85 -11.76 -3.21 -7.66
CA LEU A 85 -13.10 -3.60 -7.24
C LEU A 85 -13.35 -3.10 -5.82
N TYR A 86 -14.56 -2.70 -5.54
CA TYR A 86 -15.00 -2.21 -4.23
C TYR A 86 -14.20 -1.00 -3.70
N GLY A 87 -13.54 -0.24 -4.57
CA GLY A 87 -12.75 0.92 -4.15
C GLY A 87 -11.43 0.59 -3.42
N THR A 88 -10.98 -0.65 -3.48
CA THR A 88 -9.77 -1.14 -2.79
C THR A 88 -8.60 -0.18 -2.90
N LYS A 89 -7.98 0.13 -1.76
CA LYS A 89 -6.74 0.87 -1.64
C LYS A 89 -5.80 0.10 -0.73
N ALA A 90 -4.53 0.06 -1.10
CA ALA A 90 -3.52 -0.64 -0.33
C ALA A 90 -2.30 0.25 -0.07
N LEU A 91 -1.77 0.12 1.14
CA LEU A 91 -0.41 0.51 1.48
C LEU A 91 0.43 -0.76 1.55
N GLN A 92 1.35 -0.95 0.61
CA GLN A 92 2.32 -2.05 0.63
C GLN A 92 3.67 -1.54 1.11
N VAL A 93 4.26 -2.20 2.10
CA VAL A 93 5.55 -1.84 2.70
C VAL A 93 6.53 -2.98 2.48
N GLY A 94 7.60 -2.71 1.74
CA GLY A 94 8.53 -3.75 1.33
C GLY A 94 7.86 -4.84 0.49
N ALA A 95 8.47 -6.01 0.46
CA ALA A 95 8.07 -7.07 -0.46
C ALA A 95 6.76 -7.78 -0.06
N GLN A 96 6.34 -7.75 1.22
CA GLN A 96 5.30 -8.66 1.67
C GLN A 96 4.24 -8.04 2.59
N ALA A 97 4.54 -6.94 3.30
CA ALA A 97 3.59 -6.37 4.26
C ALA A 97 2.58 -5.45 3.58
N SER A 98 1.32 -5.55 3.94
CA SER A 98 0.28 -4.67 3.41
C SER A 98 -0.83 -4.36 4.41
N LEU A 99 -1.38 -3.15 4.29
CA LEU A 99 -2.62 -2.69 4.88
C LEU A 99 -3.58 -2.34 3.74
N SER A 100 -4.76 -2.92 3.71
CA SER A 100 -5.72 -2.67 2.64
C SER A 100 -7.15 -2.54 3.15
N ASP A 101 -7.93 -1.73 2.45
CA ASP A 101 -9.38 -1.66 2.52
C ASP A 101 -9.93 -2.42 1.30
N ILE A 102 -10.78 -3.42 1.54
CA ILE A 102 -11.46 -4.15 0.48
C ILE A 102 -12.94 -4.23 0.86
N ASN A 103 -13.79 -3.53 0.11
CA ASN A 103 -15.24 -3.46 0.35
C ASN A 103 -15.63 -2.93 1.75
N GLY A 104 -14.81 -2.04 2.35
CA GLY A 104 -15.02 -1.51 3.69
C GLY A 104 -14.41 -2.38 4.81
N ASP A 105 -13.81 -3.49 4.48
CA ASP A 105 -13.14 -4.38 5.43
C ASP A 105 -11.65 -4.05 5.53
N LEU A 106 -11.15 -4.00 6.78
CA LEU A 106 -9.73 -3.79 7.05
C LEU A 106 -8.96 -5.11 6.99
N HIS A 107 -7.86 -5.12 6.24
CA HIS A 107 -6.93 -6.25 6.16
C HIS A 107 -5.51 -5.80 6.44
N LEU A 108 -4.85 -6.45 7.40
CA LEU A 108 -3.41 -6.37 7.62
C LEU A 108 -2.81 -7.72 7.25
N SER A 109 -2.00 -7.77 6.20
CA SER A 109 -1.51 -9.04 5.67
C SER A 109 0.00 -9.08 5.47
N SER A 110 0.54 -10.28 5.52
CA SER A 110 1.89 -10.62 5.10
C SER A 110 1.80 -11.63 3.96
N ASN A 111 2.56 -11.36 2.89
CA ASN A 111 2.68 -12.18 1.69
C ASN A 111 1.34 -12.44 0.96
N ALA A 112 0.43 -11.47 0.99
CA ALA A 112 -0.85 -11.58 0.32
C ALA A 112 -1.33 -10.25 -0.24
N TYR A 113 -1.93 -10.29 -1.41
CA TYR A 113 -2.63 -9.16 -2.04
C TYR A 113 -3.94 -9.64 -2.68
N TYR A 114 -4.88 -8.72 -2.87
CA TYR A 114 -6.13 -9.02 -3.58
C TYR A 114 -5.98 -8.62 -5.04
N ASP A 115 -5.82 -9.60 -5.91
CA ASP A 115 -5.48 -9.39 -7.33
C ASP A 115 -6.60 -8.72 -8.12
N ALA A 116 -6.21 -7.81 -9.02
CA ALA A 116 -7.12 -7.06 -9.87
C ALA A 116 -7.75 -7.92 -10.98
N THR A 117 -7.04 -8.90 -11.48
CA THR A 117 -7.44 -9.70 -12.64
C THR A 117 -8.36 -10.85 -12.24
N ASN A 118 -7.97 -11.56 -11.16
CA ASN A 118 -8.65 -12.77 -10.73
C ASN A 118 -9.68 -12.53 -9.61
N ALA A 119 -9.71 -11.30 -9.05
CA ALA A 119 -10.60 -10.91 -7.96
C ALA A 119 -10.55 -11.90 -6.77
N ARG A 120 -9.33 -12.24 -6.33
CA ARG A 120 -9.06 -13.19 -5.25
C ARG A 120 -7.76 -12.83 -4.52
N TRP A 121 -7.57 -13.39 -3.35
CA TRP A 121 -6.30 -13.32 -2.63
C TRP A 121 -5.25 -14.20 -3.31
N GLU A 122 -4.06 -13.63 -3.54
CA GLU A 122 -2.91 -14.30 -4.15
C GLU A 122 -1.65 -14.05 -3.33
N TYR A 123 -0.68 -14.99 -3.43
CA TYR A 123 0.63 -14.84 -2.81
C TYR A 123 1.48 -13.81 -3.57
N ILE A 124 2.15 -12.92 -2.83
CA ILE A 124 3.15 -12.01 -3.43
C ILE A 124 4.43 -12.78 -3.79
N ASN A 125 4.88 -13.66 -2.89
CA ASN A 125 6.09 -14.48 -3.06
C ASN A 125 5.80 -15.95 -2.73
N ALA A 126 6.73 -16.84 -3.11
CA ALA A 126 6.65 -18.25 -2.75
C ALA A 126 6.99 -18.45 -1.26
N ASP A 127 5.99 -18.33 -0.38
CA ASP A 127 6.11 -18.43 1.07
C ASP A 127 4.73 -18.65 1.71
N TYR A 128 4.70 -18.76 3.05
CA TYR A 128 3.46 -18.73 3.85
C TYR A 128 2.80 -17.36 3.77
N ALA A 129 1.48 -17.33 3.99
CA ALA A 129 0.75 -16.07 4.11
C ALA A 129 -0.04 -16.02 5.43
N THR A 130 -0.16 -14.81 5.99
CA THR A 130 -0.98 -14.56 7.18
C THR A 130 -1.80 -13.30 6.99
N LYS A 131 -2.97 -13.25 7.63
CA LYS A 131 -3.84 -12.10 7.57
C LYS A 131 -4.59 -11.91 8.88
N TYR A 132 -4.63 -10.67 9.38
CA TYR A 132 -5.62 -10.21 10.33
C TYR A 132 -6.67 -9.39 9.57
N THR A 133 -7.95 -9.58 9.88
CA THR A 133 -9.02 -8.83 9.23
C THR A 133 -10.11 -8.41 10.23
N GLN A 134 -10.73 -7.26 9.95
CA GLN A 134 -11.94 -6.79 10.58
C GLN A 134 -13.03 -6.74 9.51
N VAL A 135 -13.98 -7.65 9.59
CA VAL A 135 -15.04 -7.86 8.60
C VAL A 135 -16.36 -8.04 9.34
N ASP A 136 -17.37 -7.26 9.00
CA ASP A 136 -18.74 -7.37 9.55
C ASP A 136 -18.79 -7.43 11.10
N GLY A 137 -17.93 -6.65 11.77
CA GLY A 137 -17.85 -6.62 13.24
C GLY A 137 -17.12 -7.81 13.86
N VAL A 138 -16.48 -8.64 13.05
CA VAL A 138 -15.67 -9.80 13.47
C VAL A 138 -14.19 -9.48 13.31
N HIS A 139 -13.39 -9.84 14.30
CA HIS A 139 -11.92 -9.86 14.21
C HIS A 139 -11.47 -11.28 13.91
N GLN A 140 -10.65 -11.48 12.87
CA GLN A 140 -10.19 -12.80 12.45
C GLN A 140 -8.68 -12.81 12.23
N TRP A 141 -8.02 -13.90 12.60
CA TRP A 141 -6.63 -14.23 12.29
C TRP A 141 -6.59 -15.47 11.42
N LEU A 142 -6.05 -15.30 10.21
CA LEU A 142 -6.02 -16.34 9.19
C LEU A 142 -4.59 -16.66 8.80
N THR A 143 -4.35 -17.92 8.47
CA THR A 143 -3.09 -18.44 7.98
C THR A 143 -3.30 -19.22 6.69
N ALA A 144 -2.24 -19.31 5.89
CA ALA A 144 -2.21 -20.18 4.71
C ALA A 144 -0.86 -20.91 4.64
N ALA A 145 -0.87 -22.13 4.15
CA ALA A 145 0.36 -22.87 3.85
C ALA A 145 1.18 -22.13 2.80
N SER A 146 2.47 -22.47 2.67
CA SER A 146 3.32 -21.93 1.62
C SER A 146 2.75 -22.23 0.23
N GLY A 147 2.69 -21.21 -0.62
CA GLY A 147 2.26 -21.28 -2.01
C GLY A 147 3.29 -20.67 -2.94
N THR A 148 3.03 -20.69 -4.23
CA THR A 148 3.84 -19.99 -5.25
C THR A 148 3.30 -18.58 -5.48
N ALA A 149 4.17 -17.64 -5.89
CA ALA A 149 3.74 -16.29 -6.28
C ALA A 149 2.58 -16.36 -7.29
N ASP A 150 1.63 -15.43 -7.18
CA ASP A 150 0.43 -15.30 -8.01
C ASP A 150 -0.55 -16.50 -7.94
N ALA A 151 -0.29 -17.49 -7.08
CA ALA A 151 -1.25 -18.56 -6.83
C ALA A 151 -2.36 -18.12 -5.88
N ALA A 152 -3.56 -18.70 -6.03
CA ALA A 152 -4.68 -18.47 -5.12
C ALA A 152 -4.37 -18.90 -3.69
N ILE A 153 -4.70 -18.07 -2.72
CA ILE A 153 -4.56 -18.39 -1.30
C ILE A 153 -5.84 -19.07 -0.80
N THR A 154 -5.67 -20.23 -0.17
CA THR A 154 -6.71 -20.87 0.63
C THR A 154 -6.47 -20.56 2.10
N TRP A 155 -7.31 -19.69 2.66
CA TRP A 155 -7.21 -19.25 4.04
C TRP A 155 -7.77 -20.30 5.01
N SER A 156 -7.07 -20.48 6.13
CA SER A 156 -7.54 -21.20 7.31
C SER A 156 -7.66 -20.23 8.47
N GLU A 157 -8.82 -20.17 9.11
CA GLU A 157 -9.02 -19.34 10.28
C GLU A 157 -8.43 -20.02 11.51
N SER A 158 -7.55 -19.31 12.21
CA SER A 158 -6.89 -19.78 13.43
C SER A 158 -7.56 -19.25 14.70
N MET A 159 -8.11 -18.02 14.63
CA MET A 159 -8.76 -17.36 15.77
C MET A 159 -9.76 -16.33 15.27
N ARG A 160 -10.85 -16.13 16.02
CA ARG A 160 -11.77 -15.00 15.84
C ARG A 160 -12.30 -14.45 17.16
N ILE A 161 -12.72 -13.18 17.13
CA ILE A 161 -13.59 -12.59 18.14
C ILE A 161 -14.87 -12.17 17.41
N SER A 162 -16.00 -12.71 17.85
CA SER A 162 -17.32 -12.43 17.26
C SER A 162 -18.39 -12.42 18.35
N ALA A 163 -19.24 -11.39 18.37
CA ALA A 163 -20.34 -11.23 19.34
C ALA A 163 -19.90 -11.44 20.80
N GLY A 164 -18.70 -10.94 21.17
CA GLY A 164 -18.13 -11.06 22.51
C GLY A 164 -17.50 -12.41 22.85
N ASN A 165 -17.45 -13.36 21.91
CA ASN A 165 -16.82 -14.65 22.08
C ASN A 165 -15.46 -14.72 21.42
N LEU A 166 -14.46 -15.24 22.13
CA LEU A 166 -13.17 -15.61 21.57
C LEU A 166 -13.17 -17.08 21.19
N LEU A 167 -12.91 -17.40 19.93
CA LEU A 167 -12.78 -18.76 19.40
C LEU A 167 -11.37 -18.96 18.88
N VAL A 168 -10.73 -20.08 19.28
CA VAL A 168 -9.37 -20.46 18.83
C VAL A 168 -9.42 -21.87 18.26
N GLY A 169 -8.93 -22.03 17.02
CA GLY A 169 -8.94 -23.32 16.32
C GLY A 169 -10.33 -23.82 15.92
N GLN A 170 -11.36 -22.96 16.02
CA GLN A 170 -12.76 -23.28 15.69
C GLN A 170 -13.43 -22.06 15.06
N THR A 171 -14.37 -22.30 14.16
CA THR A 171 -15.17 -21.24 13.51
C THR A 171 -16.56 -21.10 14.13
N THR A 172 -16.98 -22.07 14.94
CA THR A 172 -18.28 -22.11 15.63
C THR A 172 -18.11 -22.68 17.04
N GLY A 173 -18.90 -22.20 17.99
CA GLY A 173 -18.91 -22.69 19.38
C GLY A 173 -18.61 -21.61 20.40
N THR A 174 -18.89 -21.88 21.68
CA THR A 174 -18.60 -21.00 22.81
C THR A 174 -17.44 -21.60 23.60
N ILE A 175 -16.25 -21.01 23.55
CA ILE A 175 -15.08 -21.58 24.26
C ILE A 175 -14.86 -20.94 25.62
N PHE A 176 -15.21 -19.67 25.79
CA PHE A 176 -15.12 -18.99 27.07
C PHE A 176 -16.30 -18.02 27.22
N ASN A 177 -17.36 -18.46 27.88
CA ASN A 177 -18.37 -17.55 28.38
C ASN A 177 -18.02 -17.25 29.85
N SER A 178 -17.62 -16.00 30.16
CA SER A 178 -17.43 -15.54 31.54
C SER A 178 -18.74 -15.16 32.22
N SER A 179 -19.87 -15.76 31.83
CA SER A 179 -21.16 -15.56 32.49
C SER A 179 -21.42 -16.68 33.48
N SER A 180 -20.69 -16.65 34.61
CA SER A 180 -21.10 -17.25 35.85
C SER A 180 -20.37 -16.58 37.00
N VAL A 181 -20.85 -15.36 37.40
CA VAL A 181 -20.88 -14.88 38.79
C VAL A 181 -22.25 -14.33 39.03
#